data_1975d5f7b32a774faad53423aeafc461
#
_entry.id   1975d5f7b32a774faad53423aeafc461
#
_cell.length_a   1.000
_cell.length_b   1.000
_cell.length_c   1.000
_cell.angle_alpha   90.00
_cell.angle_beta   90.00
_cell.angle_gamma   90.00
#
_symmetry.space_group_name_H-M   'P 1'
#
loop_
_entity.id
_entity.type
_entity.pdbx_description
1 polymer ?
#
loop_
_entity_poly.entity_id
_entity_poly.type
_entity_poly.pdbx_seq_one_letter_code
_entity_poly.pdbx_strand_id
1 'polypeptide(L)'
;MSESEITDVYNKMLEDLVRLCRILLNYQMIHGVDAEDIVQRVVLRALEKKEQLANHKNLYGWFVNACKLECITLARRSRIERRRRGR
;
A
#
# COMPACT_ATOMS: atom_id res chain seq x y z
N MET A 1 17.10 11.00 1.75
CA MET A 1 16.85 9.94 0.78
C MET A 1 16.28 10.55 -0.49
N SER A 2 16.84 10.19 -1.62
CA SER A 2 16.41 10.73 -2.91
C SER A 2 15.24 9.94 -3.49
N GLU A 3 14.57 10.50 -4.49
CA GLU A 3 13.53 9.77 -5.22
C GLU A 3 14.09 8.51 -5.87
N SER A 4 15.32 8.57 -6.36
CA SER A 4 15.98 7.43 -6.98
C SER A 4 16.15 6.27 -5.99
N GLU A 5 16.55 6.56 -4.76
CA GLU A 5 16.70 5.54 -3.72
C GLU A 5 15.35 4.92 -3.33
N ILE A 6 14.32 5.74 -3.22
CA ILE A 6 12.96 5.25 -2.93
C ILE A 6 12.48 4.34 -4.05
N THR A 7 12.72 4.74 -5.30
CA THR A 7 12.34 3.96 -6.48
C THR A 7 13.08 2.63 -6.52
N ASP A 8 14.37 2.63 -6.20
CA ASP A 8 15.16 1.39 -6.17
C ASP A 8 14.65 0.42 -5.12
N VAL A 9 14.34 0.91 -3.93
CA VAL A 9 13.77 0.08 -2.86
C VAL A 9 12.43 -0.50 -3.29
N TYR A 10 11.58 0.34 -3.87
CA TYR A 10 10.28 -0.09 -4.38
C TYR A 10 10.42 -1.22 -5.41
N ASN A 11 11.31 -1.03 -6.41
CA ASN A 11 11.50 -2.02 -7.47
C ASN A 11 11.98 -3.37 -6.92
N LYS A 12 12.84 -3.35 -5.91
CA LYS A 12 13.33 -4.56 -5.26
C LYS A 12 12.24 -5.31 -4.50
N MET A 13 11.29 -4.56 -3.95
CA MET A 13 10.23 -5.12 -3.12
C MET A 13 8.92 -5.33 -3.88
N LEU A 14 8.82 -4.86 -5.12
CA LEU A 14 7.55 -4.79 -5.84
C LEU A 14 6.77 -6.10 -5.80
N GLU A 15 7.42 -7.20 -6.15
CA GLU A 15 6.74 -8.49 -6.18
C GLU A 15 6.26 -8.91 -4.80
N ASP A 16 7.09 -8.69 -3.78
CA ASP A 16 6.73 -9.05 -2.41
C ASP A 16 5.57 -8.19 -1.90
N LEU A 17 5.59 -6.90 -2.20
CA LEU A 17 4.52 -5.99 -1.79
C LEU A 17 3.20 -6.33 -2.48
N VAL A 18 3.24 -6.61 -3.77
CA VAL A 18 2.03 -7.00 -4.52
C VAL A 18 1.48 -8.30 -3.96
N ARG A 19 2.34 -9.27 -3.69
CA ARG A 19 1.93 -10.55 -3.11
C ARG A 19 1.28 -10.34 -1.73
N LEU A 20 1.88 -9.52 -0.90
CA LEU A 20 1.34 -9.19 0.42
C LEU A 20 -0.06 -8.58 0.29
N CYS A 21 -0.21 -7.59 -0.59
CA CYS A 21 -1.50 -6.93 -0.80
C CYS A 21 -2.55 -7.89 -1.34
N ARG A 22 -2.17 -8.79 -2.24
CA ARG A 22 -3.10 -9.82 -2.75
C ARG A 22 -3.62 -10.69 -1.62
N ILE A 23 -2.75 -11.10 -0.71
CA ILE A 23 -3.13 -11.90 0.45
C ILE A 23 -4.07 -11.10 1.34
N LEU A 24 -3.74 -9.86 1.64
CA LEU A 24 -4.54 -9.00 2.51
C LEU A 24 -5.92 -8.69 1.91
N LEU A 25 -6.01 -8.60 0.58
CA LEU A 25 -7.28 -8.38 -0.12
C LEU A 25 -8.00 -9.69 -0.44
N ASN A 26 -7.46 -10.82 -0.01
CA ASN A 26 -8.00 -12.16 -0.26
C ASN A 26 -8.16 -12.43 -1.77
N TYR A 27 -7.18 -11.97 -2.55
CA TYR A 27 -7.12 -12.13 -4.01
C TYR A 27 -8.33 -11.53 -4.74
N GLN A 28 -8.95 -10.50 -4.14
CA GLN A 28 -10.12 -9.84 -4.70
C GLN A 28 -9.85 -8.37 -4.93
N MET A 29 -10.64 -7.78 -5.81
CA MET A 29 -10.67 -6.32 -5.96
C MET A 29 -11.72 -5.76 -5.03
N ILE A 30 -11.43 -4.62 -4.42
CA ILE A 30 -12.38 -3.91 -3.56
C ILE A 30 -12.55 -2.51 -4.13
N HIS A 31 -13.76 -2.15 -4.51
CA HIS A 31 -14.08 -0.86 -5.15
C HIS A 31 -13.23 -0.60 -6.40
N GLY A 32 -12.95 -1.66 -7.17
CA GLY A 32 -12.13 -1.54 -8.38
C GLY A 32 -10.65 -1.36 -8.11
N VAL A 33 -10.21 -1.54 -6.86
CA VAL A 33 -8.80 -1.39 -6.46
C VAL A 33 -8.20 -2.78 -6.25
N ASP A 34 -7.12 -3.06 -6.96
CA ASP A 34 -6.39 -4.31 -6.79
C ASP A 34 -5.07 -4.08 -6.02
N ALA A 35 -4.30 -5.16 -5.85
CA ALA A 35 -3.05 -5.10 -5.10
C ALA A 35 -2.04 -4.15 -5.73
N GLU A 36 -1.95 -4.12 -7.06
CA GLU A 36 -1.02 -3.24 -7.75
C GLU A 36 -1.36 -1.77 -7.53
N ASP A 37 -2.66 -1.43 -7.54
CA ASP A 37 -3.12 -0.08 -7.24
C ASP A 37 -2.71 0.35 -5.83
N ILE A 38 -2.83 -0.55 -4.86
CA ILE A 38 -2.42 -0.28 -3.47
C ILE A 38 -0.94 0.04 -3.42
N VAL A 39 -0.11 -0.78 -4.07
CA VAL A 39 1.34 -0.58 -4.06
C VAL A 39 1.71 0.74 -4.74
N GLN A 40 1.06 1.09 -5.85
CA GLN A 40 1.30 2.36 -6.51
C GLN A 40 0.97 3.55 -5.61
N ARG A 41 -0.13 3.49 -4.88
CA ARG A 41 -0.50 4.55 -3.93
C ARG A 41 0.54 4.71 -2.83
N VAL A 42 1.07 3.60 -2.34
CA VAL A 42 2.11 3.62 -1.31
C VAL A 42 3.39 4.27 -1.83
N VAL A 43 3.77 3.96 -3.07
CA VAL A 43 4.95 4.58 -3.69
C VAL A 43 4.77 6.09 -3.85
N LEU A 44 3.62 6.53 -4.30
CA LEU A 44 3.34 7.97 -4.44
C LEU A 44 3.42 8.66 -3.07
N ARG A 45 2.89 8.03 -2.04
CA ARG A 45 2.99 8.56 -0.67
C ARG A 45 4.43 8.64 -0.21
N ALA A 46 5.24 7.63 -0.53
CA ALA A 46 6.67 7.64 -0.18
C ALA A 46 7.39 8.80 -0.84
N LEU A 47 7.09 9.07 -2.10
CA LEU A 47 7.69 10.20 -2.82
C LEU A 47 7.28 11.55 -2.22
N GLU A 48 6.02 11.68 -1.80
CA GLU A 48 5.54 12.88 -1.13
C GLU A 48 6.25 13.11 0.21
N LYS A 49 6.64 12.03 0.88
CA LYS A 49 7.27 12.07 2.20
C LYS A 49 8.78 11.83 2.14
N LYS A 50 9.39 11.99 0.98
CA LYS A 50 10.80 11.66 0.80
C LYS A 50 11.73 12.33 1.81
N GLU A 51 11.44 13.57 2.20
CA GLU A 51 12.26 14.27 3.18
C GLU A 51 12.15 13.65 4.57
N GLN A 52 10.95 13.25 4.95
CA GLN A 52 10.72 12.57 6.22
C GLN A 52 11.36 11.19 6.23
N LEU A 53 11.39 10.52 5.08
CA LEU A 53 11.96 9.18 4.94
C LEU A 53 13.48 9.20 4.80
N ALA A 54 14.08 10.35 4.61
CA ALA A 54 15.52 10.48 4.40
C ALA A 54 16.34 9.82 5.52
N ASN A 55 15.86 9.87 6.74
CA ASN A 55 16.54 9.31 7.90
C ASN A 55 15.87 8.04 8.44
N HIS A 56 14.95 7.48 7.66
CA HIS A 56 14.25 6.28 8.10
C HIS A 56 15.16 5.06 8.04
N LYS A 57 15.28 4.34 9.16
CA LYS A 57 16.20 3.22 9.28
C LYS A 57 15.71 1.95 8.62
N ASN A 58 14.40 1.80 8.45
CA ASN A 58 13.82 0.58 7.88
C ASN A 58 12.75 0.94 6.84
N LEU A 59 13.21 1.26 5.65
CA LEU A 59 12.32 1.66 4.56
C LEU A 59 11.41 0.50 4.12
N TYR A 60 11.94 -0.72 4.13
CA TYR A 60 11.12 -1.90 3.82
C TYR A 60 9.93 -2.00 4.78
N GLY A 61 10.19 -1.88 6.07
CA GLY A 61 9.14 -1.92 7.08
C GLY A 61 8.11 -0.82 6.90
N TRP A 62 8.56 0.38 6.51
CA TRP A 62 7.64 1.48 6.22
C TRP A 62 6.70 1.13 5.07
N PHE A 63 7.24 0.57 3.97
CA PHE A 63 6.41 0.16 2.83
C PHE A 63 5.42 -0.93 3.22
N VAL A 64 5.86 -1.93 3.96
CA VAL A 64 4.97 -3.01 4.42
C VAL A 64 3.83 -2.49 5.26
N ASN A 65 4.12 -1.61 6.23
CA ASN A 65 3.10 -1.01 7.08
C ASN A 65 2.14 -0.15 6.29
N ALA A 66 2.64 0.64 5.34
CA ALA A 66 1.79 1.49 4.50
C ALA A 66 0.82 0.65 3.67
N CYS A 67 1.30 -0.46 3.09
CA CYS A 67 0.45 -1.39 2.34
C CYS A 67 -0.63 -1.99 3.24
N LYS A 68 -0.26 -2.43 4.44
CA LYS A 68 -1.24 -2.98 5.39
C LYS A 68 -2.31 -1.98 5.74
N LEU A 69 -1.93 -0.74 6.03
CA LEU A 69 -2.88 0.30 6.40
C LEU A 69 -3.83 0.63 5.24
N GLU A 70 -3.32 0.70 4.02
CA GLU A 70 -4.17 0.94 2.85
C GLU A 70 -5.19 -0.19 2.67
N CYS A 71 -4.77 -1.44 2.79
CA CYS A 71 -5.66 -2.58 2.65
C CYS A 71 -6.71 -2.61 3.76
N ILE A 72 -6.33 -2.33 4.99
CA ILE A 72 -7.26 -2.30 6.12
C ILE A 72 -8.29 -1.19 5.93
N THR A 73 -7.86 0.00 5.50
CA THR A 73 -8.74 1.13 5.27
C THR A 73 -9.76 0.81 4.18
N LEU A 74 -9.31 0.19 3.09
CA LEU A 74 -10.18 -0.19 1.99
C LEU A 74 -11.21 -1.23 2.44
N ALA A 75 -10.79 -2.21 3.21
CA ALA A 75 -11.68 -3.25 3.74
C ALA A 75 -12.75 -2.65 4.67
N ARG A 76 -12.38 -1.69 5.50
CA ARG A 76 -13.32 -1.00 6.38
C ARG A 76 -14.39 -0.25 5.58
N ARG A 77 -13.97 0.49 4.55
CA ARG A 77 -14.92 1.21 3.68
C ARG A 77 -15.89 0.25 3.04
N SER A 78 -15.40 -0.88 2.55
CA SER A 78 -16.24 -1.90 1.93
C SER A 78 -17.30 -2.43 2.91
N ARG A 79 -16.92 -2.70 4.17
CA ARG A 79 -17.86 -3.18 5.19
C ARG A 79 -18.94 -2.15 5.50
N ILE A 80 -18.57 -0.90 5.63
CA ILE A 80 -19.51 0.18 5.92
C ILE A 80 -20.53 0.31 4.80
N GLU A 81 -20.09 0.28 3.54
CA GLU A 81 -20.98 0.36 2.40
C GLU A 81 -21.93 -0.83 2.31
N ARG A 82 -21.44 -2.04 2.60
CA ARG A 82 -22.30 -3.23 2.63
C ARG A 82 -23.41 -3.09 3.66
N ARG A 83 -23.10 -2.57 4.83
CA ARG A 83 -24.11 -2.34 5.87
C ARG A 83 -25.18 -1.37 5.41
N ARG A 84 -24.78 -0.31 4.71
CA ARG A 84 -25.71 0.69 4.19
C ARG A 84 -26.61 0.12 3.08
N ARG A 85 -26.05 -0.76 2.26
CA ARG A 85 -26.79 -1.37 1.14
C ARG A 85 -27.61 -2.57 1.56
N GLY A 86 -27.28 -3.20 2.64
CA GLY A 86 -27.88 -4.44 3.10
C GLY A 86 -29.27 -4.32 3.69
N ARG A 87 -29.96 -3.28 3.34
CA ARG A 87 -31.32 -3.04 3.84
C ARG A 87 -32.34 -3.02 2.77
#